data_bb4572572c4df4e93bb423a65584e970
#
_entry.id   bb4572572c4df4e93bb423a65584e970
#
_cell.length_a   1.000
_cell.length_b   1.000
_cell.length_c   1.000
_cell.angle_alpha   90.00
_cell.angle_beta   90.00
_cell.angle_gamma   90.00
#
_symmetry.space_group_name_H-M   'P 1'
#
loop_
_entity.id
_entity.type
_entity.pdbx_description
1 polymer ?
#
loop_
_entity_poly.entity_id
_entity_poly.type
_entity_poly.pdbx_seq_one_letter_code
_entity_poly.pdbx_strand_id
1 'polypeptide(L)'
;MSAILLDGESLARKIKEGLKKEIEDFKSKGKLLTLVAIQVGENPASRVYVNQQKKACEEMGLVYSLKELPATTTELELINVVESLNKDVFVTGIILQMPLPQNMNPKNVQVKISPEKDVEGLNPYNIGLLVYGKQKVAPCTAMGAVELLKSSGVELKGKEVVIVGHSEIVGKPITLLMLQSLLESPTPTICHIATKDLSFHTKRADIVFVGVGKPGLIKGDMLKEGSIVIDIGINRIPVLNEKGEKIIDEKSGKPKMKTVGDVEFEKAKEICSYISPVPGGVGPLTVTMLIKNTVECAKWQG
;
A
#
# COMPACT_ATOMS: atom_id res chain seq x y z
N MET A 1 -23.41 11.52 14.62
CA MET A 1 -23.41 11.74 13.14
C MET A 1 -22.58 10.64 12.52
N SER A 2 -22.99 10.10 11.39
CA SER A 2 -22.20 9.05 10.72
C SER A 2 -20.94 9.65 10.09
N ALA A 3 -19.81 8.91 10.13
CA ALA A 3 -18.54 9.36 9.57
C ALA A 3 -18.61 9.69 8.08
N ILE A 4 -17.83 10.65 7.65
CA ILE A 4 -17.58 10.92 6.24
C ILE A 4 -16.64 9.82 5.69
N LEU A 5 -17.02 9.24 4.56
CA LEU A 5 -16.19 8.21 3.91
C LEU A 5 -15.04 8.85 3.14
N LEU A 6 -13.83 8.37 3.38
CA LEU A 6 -12.65 8.76 2.60
C LEU A 6 -12.58 7.92 1.32
N ASP A 7 -13.02 8.52 0.20
CA ASP A 7 -13.11 7.86 -1.11
C ASP A 7 -11.74 7.78 -1.79
N GLY A 8 -11.10 6.61 -1.65
CA GLY A 8 -9.81 6.35 -2.26
C GLY A 8 -9.86 6.22 -3.78
N GLU A 9 -10.99 5.82 -4.36
CA GLU A 9 -11.13 5.70 -5.83
C GLU A 9 -11.15 7.08 -6.49
N SER A 10 -11.91 8.02 -5.93
CA SER A 10 -11.96 9.39 -6.43
C SER A 10 -10.61 10.10 -6.27
N LEU A 11 -9.94 9.91 -5.13
CA LEU A 11 -8.61 10.47 -4.92
C LEU A 11 -7.58 9.85 -5.89
N ALA A 12 -7.63 8.54 -6.11
CA ALA A 12 -6.76 7.86 -7.07
C ALA A 12 -6.93 8.41 -8.49
N ARG A 13 -8.17 8.66 -8.94
CA ARG A 13 -8.43 9.28 -10.24
C ARG A 13 -7.79 10.66 -10.35
N LYS A 14 -7.99 11.51 -9.34
CA LYS A 14 -7.42 12.86 -9.31
C LYS A 14 -5.89 12.86 -9.39
N ILE A 15 -5.23 11.95 -8.66
CA ILE A 15 -3.77 11.82 -8.69
C ILE A 15 -3.31 11.32 -10.07
N LYS A 16 -3.98 10.33 -10.64
CA LYS A 16 -3.68 9.81 -11.98
C LYS A 16 -3.79 10.88 -13.08
N GLU A 17 -4.77 11.78 -12.99
CA GLU A 17 -4.91 12.90 -13.93
C GLU A 17 -3.69 13.82 -13.93
N GLY A 18 -3.12 14.10 -12.76
CA GLY A 18 -1.87 14.84 -12.65
C GLY A 18 -0.69 14.10 -13.28
N LEU A 19 -0.55 12.80 -12.98
CA LEU A 19 0.53 11.95 -13.48
C LEU A 19 0.49 11.76 -15.01
N LYS A 20 -0.69 11.75 -15.63
CA LYS A 20 -0.82 11.63 -17.10
C LYS A 20 -0.01 12.68 -17.83
N LYS A 21 -0.07 13.93 -17.37
CA LYS A 21 0.67 15.03 -18.00
C LYS A 21 2.18 14.81 -17.94
N GLU A 22 2.67 14.32 -16.81
CA GLU A 22 4.09 14.03 -16.62
C GLU A 22 4.55 12.86 -17.51
N ILE A 23 3.72 11.82 -17.62
CA ILE A 23 4.00 10.66 -18.49
C ILE A 23 4.01 11.07 -19.96
N GLU A 24 3.06 11.92 -20.39
CA GLU A 24 3.01 12.46 -21.74
C GLU A 24 4.25 13.32 -22.05
N ASP A 25 4.76 14.10 -21.09
CA ASP A 25 6.01 14.86 -21.25
C ASP A 25 7.21 13.92 -21.48
N PHE A 26 7.35 12.83 -20.72
CA PHE A 26 8.37 11.83 -21.00
C PHE A 26 8.24 11.23 -22.39
N LYS A 27 7.02 10.84 -22.77
CA LYS A 27 6.73 10.27 -24.09
C LYS A 27 7.06 11.23 -25.22
N SER A 28 6.76 12.52 -25.07
CA SER A 28 7.08 13.55 -26.07
C SER A 28 8.59 13.72 -26.28
N LYS A 29 9.38 13.41 -25.25
CA LYS A 29 10.85 13.39 -25.29
C LYS A 29 11.43 12.05 -25.77
N GLY A 30 10.57 11.13 -26.26
CA GLY A 30 10.98 9.82 -26.76
C GLY A 30 11.26 8.78 -25.66
N LYS A 31 10.95 9.06 -24.38
CA LYS A 31 11.18 8.17 -23.26
C LYS A 31 9.88 7.46 -22.84
N LEU A 32 9.79 6.15 -23.07
CA LEU A 32 8.70 5.32 -22.59
C LEU A 32 9.03 4.81 -21.18
N LEU A 33 8.10 4.99 -20.23
CA LEU A 33 8.27 4.49 -18.88
C LEU A 33 7.88 3.02 -18.79
N THR A 34 8.83 2.16 -18.41
CA THR A 34 8.64 0.71 -18.35
C THR A 34 8.71 0.21 -16.92
N LEU A 35 7.64 -0.41 -16.46
CA LEU A 35 7.57 -1.13 -15.18
C LEU A 35 7.72 -2.62 -15.43
N VAL A 36 8.77 -3.24 -14.89
CA VAL A 36 8.98 -4.68 -14.95
C VAL A 36 8.57 -5.32 -13.63
N ALA A 37 7.58 -6.20 -13.69
CA ALA A 37 7.16 -7.03 -12.56
C ALA A 37 7.81 -8.41 -12.66
N ILE A 38 8.47 -8.85 -11.60
CA ILE A 38 9.09 -10.19 -11.54
C ILE A 38 8.22 -11.09 -10.70
N GLN A 39 7.82 -12.23 -11.23
CA GLN A 39 7.05 -13.26 -10.52
C GLN A 39 7.80 -14.59 -10.57
N VAL A 40 7.91 -15.29 -9.43
CA VAL A 40 8.53 -16.62 -9.35
C VAL A 40 7.45 -17.65 -9.03
N GLY A 41 7.26 -18.59 -9.94
CA GLY A 41 6.17 -19.57 -9.87
C GLY A 41 4.79 -18.97 -10.07
N GLU A 42 3.77 -19.82 -10.06
CA GLU A 42 2.37 -19.39 -10.16
C GLU A 42 1.75 -19.22 -8.78
N ASN A 43 1.17 -18.03 -8.53
CA ASN A 43 0.36 -17.78 -7.35
C ASN A 43 -0.96 -17.09 -7.73
N PRO A 44 -2.10 -17.77 -7.54
CA PRO A 44 -3.41 -17.19 -7.88
C PRO A 44 -3.73 -15.90 -7.12
N ALA A 45 -3.17 -15.71 -5.91
CA ALA A 45 -3.40 -14.49 -5.14
C ALA A 45 -2.65 -13.28 -5.72
N SER A 46 -1.42 -13.48 -6.23
CA SER A 46 -0.66 -12.41 -6.86
C SER A 46 -1.23 -12.02 -8.23
N ARG A 47 -1.89 -12.94 -8.94
CA ARG A 47 -2.47 -12.70 -10.27
C ARG A 47 -3.46 -11.53 -10.28
N VAL A 48 -4.24 -11.36 -9.22
CA VAL A 48 -5.17 -10.22 -9.08
C VAL A 48 -4.41 -8.89 -9.07
N TYR A 49 -3.34 -8.80 -8.28
CA TYR A 49 -2.52 -7.59 -8.19
C TYR A 49 -1.75 -7.33 -9.49
N VAL A 50 -1.18 -8.35 -10.11
CA VAL A 50 -0.52 -8.25 -11.42
C VAL A 50 -1.46 -7.68 -12.47
N ASN A 51 -2.70 -8.18 -12.55
CA ASN A 51 -3.70 -7.68 -13.49
C ASN A 51 -4.10 -6.22 -13.20
N GLN A 52 -4.24 -5.84 -11.93
CA GLN A 52 -4.54 -4.47 -11.55
C GLN A 52 -3.39 -3.52 -11.90
N GLN A 53 -2.14 -3.91 -11.64
CA GLN A 53 -0.95 -3.15 -12.00
C GLN A 53 -0.85 -2.98 -13.52
N LYS A 54 -1.01 -4.08 -14.28
CA LYS A 54 -0.97 -4.07 -15.74
C LYS A 54 -2.02 -3.10 -16.30
N LYS A 55 -3.29 -3.27 -15.91
CA LYS A 55 -4.38 -2.40 -16.34
C LYS A 55 -4.09 -0.93 -16.01
N ALA A 56 -3.63 -0.64 -14.79
CA ALA A 56 -3.33 0.73 -14.39
C ALA A 56 -2.17 1.33 -15.19
N CYS A 57 -1.11 0.57 -15.50
CA CYS A 57 -0.02 1.02 -16.36
C CYS A 57 -0.51 1.31 -17.78
N GLU A 58 -1.30 0.41 -18.37
CA GLU A 58 -1.86 0.58 -19.72
C GLU A 58 -2.77 1.81 -19.80
N GLU A 59 -3.66 2.03 -18.82
CA GLU A 59 -4.52 3.21 -18.72
C GLU A 59 -3.73 4.53 -18.64
N MET A 60 -2.53 4.46 -18.08
CA MET A 60 -1.66 5.62 -17.89
C MET A 60 -0.62 5.78 -19.01
N GLY A 61 -0.55 4.85 -19.96
CA GLY A 61 0.41 4.89 -21.07
C GLY A 61 1.83 4.44 -20.70
N LEU A 62 1.98 3.70 -19.60
CA LEU A 62 3.24 3.02 -19.25
C LEU A 62 3.29 1.64 -19.92
N VAL A 63 4.51 1.17 -20.18
CA VAL A 63 4.75 -0.21 -20.58
C VAL A 63 4.82 -1.07 -19.32
N TYR A 64 3.99 -2.12 -19.26
CA TYR A 64 4.05 -3.12 -18.18
C TYR A 64 4.60 -4.42 -18.75
N SER A 65 5.68 -4.92 -18.19
CA SER A 65 6.30 -6.19 -18.56
C SER A 65 6.29 -7.16 -17.38
N LEU A 66 5.62 -8.30 -17.52
CA LEU A 66 5.65 -9.37 -16.53
C LEU A 66 6.74 -10.38 -16.90
N LYS A 67 7.74 -10.51 -16.04
CA LYS A 67 8.81 -11.51 -16.15
C LYS A 67 8.48 -12.69 -15.23
N GLU A 68 7.94 -13.72 -15.82
CA GLU A 68 7.61 -14.97 -15.11
C GLU A 68 8.83 -15.90 -15.08
N LEU A 69 9.20 -16.33 -13.88
CA LEU A 69 10.30 -17.28 -13.64
C LEU A 69 9.72 -18.59 -13.11
N PRO A 70 10.32 -19.73 -13.46
CA PRO A 70 9.90 -21.04 -12.95
C PRO A 70 9.90 -21.10 -11.41
N ALA A 71 9.04 -21.91 -10.82
CA ALA A 71 9.02 -22.12 -9.35
C ALA A 71 10.32 -22.78 -8.83
N THR A 72 11.11 -23.39 -9.72
CA THR A 72 12.42 -23.97 -9.43
C THR A 72 13.56 -22.96 -9.42
N THR A 73 13.30 -21.71 -9.80
CA THR A 73 14.31 -20.62 -9.78
C THR A 73 14.91 -20.49 -8.39
N THR A 74 16.23 -20.42 -8.34
CA THR A 74 16.98 -20.19 -7.09
C THR A 74 17.02 -18.69 -6.74
N GLU A 75 17.28 -18.36 -5.47
CA GLU A 75 17.45 -16.96 -5.03
C GLU A 75 18.58 -16.27 -5.81
N LEU A 76 19.68 -16.97 -6.08
CA LEU A 76 20.80 -16.41 -6.85
C LEU A 76 20.43 -16.12 -8.30
N GLU A 77 19.70 -17.01 -8.97
CA GLU A 77 19.19 -16.76 -10.32
C GLU A 77 18.24 -15.56 -10.36
N LEU A 78 17.36 -15.43 -9.37
CA LEU A 78 16.47 -14.28 -9.24
C LEU A 78 17.27 -12.97 -9.03
N ILE A 79 18.30 -12.98 -8.19
CA ILE A 79 19.19 -11.84 -8.00
C ILE A 79 19.89 -11.47 -9.31
N ASN A 80 20.39 -12.43 -10.09
CA ASN A 80 21.01 -12.18 -11.38
C ASN A 80 20.03 -11.54 -12.38
N VAL A 81 18.76 -11.95 -12.35
CA VAL A 81 17.69 -11.30 -13.13
C VAL A 81 17.51 -9.85 -12.72
N VAL A 82 17.44 -9.56 -11.43
CA VAL A 82 17.32 -8.19 -10.90
C VAL A 82 18.52 -7.33 -11.34
N GLU A 83 19.74 -7.85 -11.20
CA GLU A 83 20.95 -7.14 -11.60
C GLU A 83 21.02 -6.86 -13.11
N SER A 84 20.51 -7.77 -13.93
CA SER A 84 20.36 -7.54 -15.37
C SER A 84 19.37 -6.40 -15.66
N LEU A 85 18.21 -6.38 -14.97
CA LEU A 85 17.22 -5.32 -15.13
C LEU A 85 17.71 -3.96 -14.59
N ASN A 86 18.55 -3.96 -13.55
CA ASN A 86 19.19 -2.74 -13.07
C ASN A 86 20.07 -2.07 -14.13
N LYS A 87 20.74 -2.86 -14.97
CA LYS A 87 21.62 -2.38 -16.05
C LYS A 87 20.85 -2.01 -17.32
N ASP A 88 19.61 -2.45 -17.46
CA ASP A 88 18.81 -2.19 -18.66
C ASP A 88 18.26 -0.75 -18.62
N VAL A 89 18.72 0.09 -19.54
CA VAL A 89 18.32 1.51 -19.65
C VAL A 89 16.86 1.71 -20.05
N PHE A 90 16.21 0.69 -20.61
CA PHE A 90 14.80 0.73 -20.98
C PHE A 90 13.86 0.39 -19.80
N VAL A 91 14.41 -0.11 -18.68
CA VAL A 91 13.64 -0.42 -17.47
C VAL A 91 13.64 0.78 -16.55
N THR A 92 12.47 1.39 -16.36
CA THR A 92 12.28 2.53 -15.45
C THR A 92 12.12 2.06 -14.00
N GLY A 93 11.39 0.99 -13.77
CA GLY A 93 11.11 0.50 -12.43
C GLY A 93 10.98 -1.02 -12.37
N ILE A 94 11.28 -1.57 -11.20
CA ILE A 94 11.23 -3.01 -10.92
C ILE A 94 10.35 -3.23 -9.70
N ILE A 95 9.41 -4.17 -9.79
CA ILE A 95 8.61 -4.66 -8.67
C ILE A 95 8.75 -6.17 -8.54
N LEU A 96 8.94 -6.63 -7.31
CA LEU A 96 8.99 -8.05 -6.98
C LEU A 96 7.61 -8.52 -6.49
N GLN A 97 6.95 -9.42 -7.23
CA GLN A 97 5.65 -9.94 -6.84
C GLN A 97 5.77 -10.92 -5.67
N MET A 98 4.95 -10.67 -4.65
CA MET A 98 4.91 -11.51 -3.45
C MET A 98 3.69 -12.46 -3.46
N PRO A 99 3.76 -13.61 -2.78
CA PRO A 99 4.93 -14.15 -2.05
C PRO A 99 5.95 -14.82 -2.98
N LEU A 100 7.21 -14.84 -2.58
CA LEU A 100 8.24 -15.70 -3.17
C LEU A 100 8.11 -17.15 -2.65
N PRO A 101 8.70 -18.15 -3.33
CA PRO A 101 8.86 -19.49 -2.80
C PRO A 101 9.52 -19.50 -1.41
N GLN A 102 9.13 -20.45 -0.54
CA GLN A 102 9.54 -20.48 0.88
C GLN A 102 11.07 -20.58 1.12
N ASN A 103 11.79 -21.08 0.15
CA ASN A 103 13.25 -21.20 0.19
C ASN A 103 14.01 -19.92 -0.17
N MET A 104 13.31 -18.82 -0.44
CA MET A 104 13.88 -17.52 -0.77
C MET A 104 13.60 -16.50 0.33
N ASN A 105 14.57 -15.65 0.61
CA ASN A 105 14.36 -14.49 1.47
C ASN A 105 14.07 -13.25 0.62
N PRO A 106 12.83 -12.73 0.63
CA PRO A 106 12.49 -11.56 -0.17
C PRO A 106 13.39 -10.33 0.09
N LYS A 107 13.84 -10.16 1.32
CA LYS A 107 14.70 -9.02 1.70
C LYS A 107 16.06 -9.07 0.98
N ASN A 108 16.64 -10.28 0.80
CA ASN A 108 17.89 -10.44 0.08
C ASN A 108 17.77 -9.99 -1.39
N VAL A 109 16.61 -10.22 -1.99
CA VAL A 109 16.34 -9.84 -3.38
C VAL A 109 15.99 -8.36 -3.48
N GLN A 110 15.11 -7.84 -2.61
CA GLN A 110 14.68 -6.45 -2.61
C GLN A 110 15.84 -5.46 -2.48
N VAL A 111 16.84 -5.76 -1.63
CA VAL A 111 18.03 -4.90 -1.47
C VAL A 111 18.91 -4.85 -2.72
N LYS A 112 18.74 -5.75 -3.68
CA LYS A 112 19.46 -5.78 -4.96
C LYS A 112 18.83 -4.94 -6.05
N ILE A 113 17.55 -4.56 -5.92
CA ILE A 113 16.94 -3.60 -6.84
C ILE A 113 17.63 -2.25 -6.64
N SER A 114 18.14 -1.64 -7.70
CA SER A 114 18.75 -0.30 -7.64
C SER A 114 17.78 0.72 -7.04
N PRO A 115 18.21 1.58 -6.12
CA PRO A 115 17.32 2.55 -5.46
C PRO A 115 16.50 3.40 -6.43
N GLU A 116 17.08 3.80 -7.56
CA GLU A 116 16.44 4.58 -8.62
C GLU A 116 15.46 3.78 -9.49
N LYS A 117 15.38 2.44 -9.30
CA LYS A 117 14.41 1.55 -9.97
C LYS A 117 13.47 0.85 -9.00
N ASP A 118 13.63 1.10 -7.70
CA ASP A 118 12.79 0.55 -6.64
C ASP A 118 11.45 1.29 -6.56
N VAL A 119 10.49 0.88 -7.35
CA VAL A 119 9.17 1.52 -7.39
C VAL A 119 8.29 1.22 -6.17
N GLU A 120 8.66 0.25 -5.35
CA GLU A 120 7.98 -0.03 -4.08
C GLU A 120 8.50 0.82 -2.92
N GLY A 121 9.69 1.44 -3.07
CA GLY A 121 10.32 2.24 -2.02
C GLY A 121 10.81 1.42 -0.82
N LEU A 122 11.14 0.15 -1.01
CA LEU A 122 11.52 -0.80 0.03
C LEU A 122 13.03 -1.03 0.16
N ASN A 123 13.82 -0.52 -0.80
CA ASN A 123 15.27 -0.58 -0.70
C ASN A 123 15.74 0.20 0.53
N PRO A 124 16.69 -0.32 1.35
CA PRO A 124 17.20 0.36 2.54
C PRO A 124 17.71 1.77 2.29
N TYR A 125 18.26 2.06 1.11
CA TYR A 125 18.65 3.41 0.72
C TYR A 125 17.45 4.35 0.66
N ASN A 126 16.34 3.94 0.03
CA ASN A 126 15.11 4.72 -0.07
C ASN A 126 14.45 4.94 1.29
N ILE A 127 14.43 3.91 2.14
CA ILE A 127 13.98 4.03 3.54
C ILE A 127 14.88 4.98 4.33
N GLY A 128 16.20 4.95 4.10
CA GLY A 128 17.13 5.91 4.69
C GLY A 128 16.81 7.34 4.26
N LEU A 129 16.60 7.59 2.98
CA LEU A 129 16.17 8.91 2.48
C LEU A 129 14.84 9.36 3.10
N LEU A 130 13.90 8.43 3.34
CA LEU A 130 12.62 8.73 4.00
C LEU A 130 12.84 9.19 5.44
N VAL A 131 13.77 8.58 6.18
CA VAL A 131 14.17 9.03 7.55
C VAL A 131 14.70 10.46 7.53
N TYR A 132 15.49 10.81 6.51
CA TYR A 132 16.10 12.16 6.38
C TYR A 132 15.17 13.20 5.74
N GLY A 133 13.92 12.85 5.40
CA GLY A 133 13.00 13.76 4.71
C GLY A 133 13.45 14.13 3.28
N LYS A 134 14.22 13.25 2.65
CA LYS A 134 14.78 13.44 1.28
C LYS A 134 14.33 12.36 0.30
N GLN A 135 13.21 11.72 0.62
CA GLN A 135 12.69 10.62 -0.19
C GLN A 135 12.37 11.04 -1.62
N LYS A 136 12.75 10.21 -2.57
CA LYS A 136 12.31 10.26 -3.97
C LYS A 136 11.09 9.36 -4.15
N VAL A 137 11.16 8.17 -3.59
CA VAL A 137 10.09 7.17 -3.52
C VAL A 137 9.89 6.73 -2.07
N ALA A 138 8.72 6.21 -1.77
CA ALA A 138 8.41 5.63 -0.46
C ALA A 138 7.43 4.45 -0.61
N PRO A 139 7.25 3.59 0.40
CA PRO A 139 6.37 2.44 0.31
C PRO A 139 4.95 2.80 -0.12
N CYS A 140 4.50 2.20 -1.24
CA CYS A 140 3.29 2.59 -1.96
C CYS A 140 2.04 2.59 -1.08
N THR A 141 1.83 1.54 -0.28
CA THR A 141 0.66 1.43 0.61
C THR A 141 0.68 2.52 1.69
N ALA A 142 1.85 2.79 2.27
CA ALA A 142 2.00 3.83 3.27
C ALA A 142 1.74 5.23 2.67
N MET A 143 2.29 5.50 1.49
CA MET A 143 1.99 6.75 0.76
C MET A 143 0.50 6.89 0.48
N GLY A 144 -0.15 5.84 -0.01
CA GLY A 144 -1.58 5.86 -0.30
C GLY A 144 -2.43 6.13 0.94
N ALA A 145 -2.10 5.53 2.08
CA ALA A 145 -2.77 5.75 3.34
C ALA A 145 -2.62 7.20 3.86
N VAL A 146 -1.42 7.75 3.73
CA VAL A 146 -1.14 9.15 4.13
C VAL A 146 -1.81 10.14 3.20
N GLU A 147 -1.82 9.92 1.89
CA GLU A 147 -2.55 10.79 0.94
C GLU A 147 -4.06 10.74 1.17
N LEU A 148 -4.60 9.56 1.55
CA LEU A 148 -6.00 9.42 1.92
C LEU A 148 -6.34 10.22 3.20
N LEU A 149 -5.47 10.18 4.22
CA LEU A 149 -5.62 11.01 5.41
C LEU A 149 -5.60 12.49 5.04
N LYS A 150 -4.64 12.94 4.24
CA LYS A 150 -4.53 14.34 3.80
C LYS A 150 -5.78 14.84 3.06
N SER A 151 -6.49 13.96 2.37
CA SER A 151 -7.74 14.32 1.67
C SER A 151 -8.88 14.74 2.62
N SER A 152 -8.80 14.40 3.90
CA SER A 152 -9.74 14.89 4.93
C SER A 152 -9.56 16.38 5.27
N GLY A 153 -8.43 16.98 4.87
CA GLY A 153 -8.08 18.36 5.22
C GLY A 153 -7.66 18.56 6.68
N VAL A 154 -7.44 17.47 7.44
CA VAL A 154 -7.05 17.57 8.86
C VAL A 154 -5.67 18.18 9.01
N GLU A 155 -5.56 19.13 9.94
CA GLU A 155 -4.27 19.63 10.41
C GLU A 155 -3.61 18.59 11.32
N LEU A 156 -2.34 18.24 11.05
CA LEU A 156 -1.62 17.18 11.78
C LEU A 156 -0.93 17.70 13.05
N LYS A 157 -0.61 18.98 13.11
CA LYS A 157 0.06 19.60 14.24
C LYS A 157 -0.67 19.34 15.55
N GLY A 158 0.06 18.84 16.55
CA GLY A 158 -0.48 18.55 17.88
C GLY A 158 -1.44 17.37 17.96
N LYS A 159 -1.63 16.59 16.87
CA LYS A 159 -2.50 15.41 16.88
C LYS A 159 -1.78 14.18 17.43
N GLU A 160 -2.51 13.37 18.17
CA GLU A 160 -2.11 12.03 18.57
C GLU A 160 -2.46 11.04 17.46
N VAL A 161 -1.44 10.38 16.90
CA VAL A 161 -1.61 9.38 15.82
C VAL A 161 -1.23 8.01 16.35
N VAL A 162 -2.11 7.03 16.21
CA VAL A 162 -1.82 5.64 16.55
C VAL A 162 -1.76 4.81 15.28
N ILE A 163 -0.64 4.11 15.08
CA ILE A 163 -0.42 3.19 13.96
C ILE A 163 -0.44 1.76 14.51
N VAL A 164 -1.47 0.99 14.15
CA VAL A 164 -1.64 -0.40 14.54
C VAL A 164 -1.05 -1.30 13.46
N GLY A 165 0.11 -1.89 13.77
CA GLY A 165 0.96 -2.64 12.85
C GLY A 165 2.31 -1.94 12.65
N HIS A 166 3.41 -2.71 12.59
CA HIS A 166 4.78 -2.17 12.50
C HIS A 166 5.61 -2.78 11.37
N SER A 167 4.93 -3.25 10.31
CA SER A 167 5.63 -3.82 9.15
C SER A 167 6.50 -2.78 8.42
N GLU A 168 7.50 -3.26 7.69
CA GLU A 168 8.38 -2.45 6.85
C GLU A 168 7.65 -1.81 5.65
N ILE A 169 6.50 -2.38 5.27
CA ILE A 169 5.74 -1.93 4.10
C ILE A 169 4.59 -0.98 4.45
N VAL A 170 4.15 -0.93 5.72
CA VAL A 170 2.99 -0.13 6.14
C VAL A 170 3.31 0.73 7.37
N GLY A 171 3.38 0.14 8.57
CA GLY A 171 3.37 0.92 9.81
C GLY A 171 4.62 1.76 10.03
N LYS A 172 5.82 1.18 9.87
CA LYS A 172 7.08 1.93 9.97
C LYS A 172 7.14 3.10 8.98
N PRO A 173 6.89 2.90 7.67
CA PRO A 173 6.92 4.01 6.72
C PRO A 173 5.80 5.05 6.94
N ILE A 174 4.60 4.68 7.39
CA ILE A 174 3.59 5.67 7.79
C ILE A 174 4.13 6.57 8.90
N THR A 175 4.76 5.99 9.92
CA THR A 175 5.36 6.76 11.01
C THR A 175 6.40 7.74 10.48
N LEU A 176 7.29 7.30 9.60
CA LEU A 176 8.31 8.16 9.00
C LEU A 176 7.68 9.26 8.13
N LEU A 177 6.64 8.95 7.37
CA LEU A 177 5.90 9.94 6.57
C LEU A 177 5.17 10.97 7.45
N MET A 178 4.72 10.60 8.65
CA MET A 178 4.11 11.53 9.60
C MET A 178 5.14 12.49 10.23
N LEU A 179 6.41 12.09 10.31
CA LEU A 179 7.47 12.86 10.96
C LEU A 179 8.30 13.74 10.00
N GLN A 180 7.75 14.09 8.82
CA GLN A 180 8.51 14.83 7.80
C GLN A 180 8.71 16.32 8.09
N SER A 181 7.90 16.92 8.94
CA SER A 181 8.01 18.33 9.33
C SER A 181 8.49 18.47 10.77
N LEU A 182 9.40 19.40 11.01
CA LEU A 182 9.85 19.70 12.38
C LEU A 182 8.76 20.35 13.24
N LEU A 183 7.87 21.15 12.62
CA LEU A 183 6.89 21.98 13.33
C LEU A 183 5.44 21.51 13.18
N GLU A 184 5.14 20.80 12.08
CA GLU A 184 3.77 20.44 11.71
C GLU A 184 3.48 18.94 11.86
N SER A 185 4.46 18.15 12.31
CA SER A 185 4.28 16.70 12.53
C SER A 185 3.39 16.43 13.74
N PRO A 186 2.57 15.37 13.67
CA PRO A 186 1.83 14.86 14.81
C PRO A 186 2.73 14.07 15.77
N THR A 187 2.16 13.54 16.85
CA THR A 187 2.83 12.62 17.77
C THR A 187 2.43 11.17 17.44
N PRO A 188 3.26 10.39 16.74
CA PRO A 188 2.92 9.00 16.39
C PRO A 188 3.26 8.01 17.52
N THR A 189 2.35 7.08 17.78
CA THR A 189 2.56 5.89 18.60
C THR A 189 2.36 4.64 17.76
N ILE A 190 3.34 3.73 17.74
CA ILE A 190 3.24 2.44 17.04
C ILE A 190 2.80 1.36 18.02
N CYS A 191 1.74 0.63 17.67
CA CYS A 191 1.26 -0.55 18.37
C CYS A 191 1.49 -1.81 17.54
N HIS A 192 1.71 -2.93 18.19
CA HIS A 192 1.95 -4.23 17.55
C HIS A 192 1.38 -5.37 18.39
N ILE A 193 1.57 -6.63 17.95
CA ILE A 193 0.98 -7.81 18.58
C ILE A 193 1.29 -7.97 20.09
N ALA A 194 2.43 -7.44 20.54
CA ALA A 194 2.82 -7.49 21.97
C ALA A 194 2.36 -6.25 22.77
N THR A 195 1.63 -5.31 22.16
CA THR A 195 1.05 -4.17 22.88
C THR A 195 -0.01 -4.66 23.83
N LYS A 196 0.16 -4.46 25.15
CA LYS A 196 -0.69 -5.05 26.20
C LYS A 196 -2.12 -4.53 26.15
N ASP A 197 -2.30 -3.22 26.04
CA ASP A 197 -3.61 -2.57 25.98
C ASP A 197 -3.71 -1.70 24.74
N LEU A 198 -4.16 -2.32 23.65
CA LEU A 198 -4.35 -1.62 22.38
C LEU A 198 -5.42 -0.54 22.48
N SER A 199 -6.49 -0.78 23.25
CA SER A 199 -7.60 0.14 23.42
C SER A 199 -7.18 1.43 24.14
N PHE A 200 -6.27 1.33 25.12
CA PHE A 200 -5.68 2.50 25.77
C PHE A 200 -5.02 3.47 24.77
N HIS A 201 -4.33 2.92 23.78
CA HIS A 201 -3.67 3.74 22.77
C HIS A 201 -4.68 4.32 21.77
N THR A 202 -5.59 3.50 21.23
CA THR A 202 -6.52 3.92 20.17
C THR A 202 -7.59 4.89 20.68
N LYS A 203 -8.04 4.76 21.94
CA LYS A 203 -9.04 5.68 22.56
C LYS A 203 -8.54 7.12 22.75
N ARG A 204 -7.25 7.35 22.82
CA ARG A 204 -6.69 8.71 22.94
C ARG A 204 -6.33 9.32 21.58
N ALA A 205 -6.30 8.50 20.51
CA ALA A 205 -5.83 8.91 19.20
C ALA A 205 -6.84 9.79 18.45
N ASP A 206 -6.36 10.91 17.92
CA ASP A 206 -7.11 11.71 16.94
C ASP A 206 -7.18 11.03 15.58
N ILE A 207 -6.14 10.27 15.25
CA ILE A 207 -5.99 9.56 13.98
C ILE A 207 -5.50 8.14 14.25
N VAL A 208 -6.16 7.14 13.64
CA VAL A 208 -5.79 5.73 13.78
C VAL A 208 -5.55 5.15 12.38
N PHE A 209 -4.34 4.62 12.15
CA PHE A 209 -4.03 3.77 11.00
C PHE A 209 -4.04 2.30 11.45
N VAL A 210 -4.67 1.44 10.68
CA VAL A 210 -4.74 -0.01 11.00
C VAL A 210 -4.33 -0.83 9.80
N GLY A 211 -3.30 -1.69 9.97
CA GLY A 211 -2.82 -2.56 8.89
C GLY A 211 -2.10 -3.79 9.45
N VAL A 212 -2.86 -4.78 9.93
CA VAL A 212 -2.34 -5.98 10.59
C VAL A 212 -2.86 -7.29 9.96
N GLY A 213 -3.85 -7.22 9.08
CA GLY A 213 -4.44 -8.39 8.44
C GLY A 213 -5.31 -9.23 9.39
N LYS A 214 -5.97 -8.59 10.37
CA LYS A 214 -6.87 -9.25 11.31
C LYS A 214 -8.26 -8.60 11.26
N PRO A 215 -9.27 -9.27 10.67
CA PRO A 215 -10.61 -8.72 10.49
C PRO A 215 -11.22 -8.21 11.80
N GLY A 216 -11.72 -6.98 11.84
CA GLY A 216 -12.45 -6.41 12.95
C GLY A 216 -11.65 -6.32 14.26
N LEU A 217 -10.32 -6.23 14.20
CA LEU A 217 -9.47 -6.07 15.39
C LEU A 217 -9.82 -4.79 16.16
N ILE A 218 -10.01 -3.69 15.45
CA ILE A 218 -10.40 -2.41 16.06
C ILE A 218 -11.92 -2.31 16.06
N LYS A 219 -12.47 -2.26 17.24
CA LYS A 219 -13.91 -2.11 17.48
C LYS A 219 -14.28 -0.65 17.70
N GLY A 220 -15.57 -0.30 17.52
CA GLY A 220 -16.05 1.05 17.74
C GLY A 220 -15.74 1.59 19.14
N ASP A 221 -15.92 0.76 20.18
CA ASP A 221 -15.63 1.12 21.59
C ASP A 221 -14.14 1.30 21.92
N MET A 222 -13.25 1.01 20.98
CA MET A 222 -11.80 1.25 21.07
C MET A 222 -11.38 2.56 20.44
N LEU A 223 -12.29 3.36 19.88
CA LEU A 223 -11.99 4.59 19.18
C LEU A 223 -12.37 5.82 20.01
N LYS A 224 -11.66 6.92 19.81
CA LYS A 224 -12.03 8.23 20.31
C LYS A 224 -13.17 8.80 19.47
N GLU A 225 -14.17 9.41 20.09
CA GLU A 225 -15.22 10.11 19.38
C GLU A 225 -14.65 11.24 18.50
N GLY A 226 -15.11 11.31 17.25
CA GLY A 226 -14.62 12.27 16.27
C GLY A 226 -13.23 11.95 15.68
N SER A 227 -12.61 10.81 16.02
CA SER A 227 -11.33 10.41 15.42
C SER A 227 -11.41 10.17 13.91
N ILE A 228 -10.27 10.10 13.25
CA ILE A 228 -10.13 9.71 11.83
C ILE A 228 -9.53 8.32 11.77
N VAL A 229 -10.15 7.42 11.00
CA VAL A 229 -9.72 6.02 10.92
C VAL A 229 -9.34 5.66 9.48
N ILE A 230 -8.10 5.26 9.28
CA ILE A 230 -7.56 4.77 8.00
C ILE A 230 -7.34 3.26 8.11
N ASP A 231 -8.28 2.49 7.61
CA ASP A 231 -8.19 1.04 7.57
C ASP A 231 -7.45 0.60 6.29
N ILE A 232 -6.30 -0.03 6.47
CA ILE A 232 -5.41 -0.53 5.41
C ILE A 232 -5.56 -2.04 5.24
N GLY A 233 -6.25 -2.68 6.21
CA GLY A 233 -6.45 -4.12 6.21
C GLY A 233 -7.21 -4.62 4.99
N ILE A 234 -6.77 -5.74 4.42
CA ILE A 234 -7.47 -6.43 3.34
C ILE A 234 -7.61 -7.89 3.73
N ASN A 235 -8.81 -8.28 4.14
CA ASN A 235 -9.10 -9.64 4.57
C ASN A 235 -10.22 -10.23 3.72
N ARG A 236 -10.11 -11.48 3.33
CA ARG A 236 -11.19 -12.23 2.66
C ARG A 236 -11.84 -13.16 3.68
N ILE A 237 -13.10 -12.91 3.99
CA ILE A 237 -13.88 -13.72 4.93
C ILE A 237 -15.11 -14.32 4.23
N PRO A 238 -15.59 -15.51 4.65
CA PRO A 238 -16.81 -16.07 4.11
C PRO A 238 -18.02 -15.20 4.44
N VAL A 239 -18.96 -15.11 3.52
CA VAL A 239 -20.28 -14.53 3.79
C VAL A 239 -21.12 -15.57 4.53
N LEU A 240 -21.71 -15.15 5.65
CA LEU A 240 -22.56 -16.01 6.47
C LEU A 240 -24.03 -15.64 6.28
N ASN A 241 -24.94 -16.63 6.37
CA ASN A 241 -26.37 -16.40 6.46
C ASN A 241 -26.77 -16.02 7.91
N GLU A 242 -28.05 -15.78 8.13
CA GLU A 242 -28.60 -15.43 9.46
C GLU A 242 -28.38 -16.52 10.53
N LYS A 243 -28.13 -17.78 10.13
CA LYS A 243 -27.82 -18.90 11.02
C LYS A 243 -26.32 -19.07 11.28
N GLY A 244 -25.46 -18.19 10.71
CA GLY A 244 -24.01 -18.28 10.85
C GLY A 244 -23.36 -19.32 9.94
N GLU A 245 -24.06 -19.88 8.96
CA GLU A 245 -23.53 -20.85 7.99
C GLU A 245 -22.95 -20.14 6.77
N LYS A 246 -21.91 -20.72 6.16
CA LYS A 246 -21.30 -20.15 4.94
C LYS A 246 -22.24 -20.24 3.77
N ILE A 247 -22.50 -19.13 3.11
CA ILE A 247 -23.22 -19.09 1.84
C ILE A 247 -22.30 -19.64 0.74
N ILE A 248 -22.79 -20.65 0.03
CA ILE A 248 -22.07 -21.25 -1.10
C ILE A 248 -22.48 -20.55 -2.40
N ASP A 249 -21.49 -20.22 -3.21
CA ASP A 249 -21.69 -19.68 -4.55
C ASP A 249 -22.13 -20.82 -5.49
N GLU A 250 -23.29 -20.71 -6.10
CA GLU A 250 -23.92 -21.76 -6.91
C GLU A 250 -23.09 -22.14 -8.15
N LYS A 251 -22.30 -21.18 -8.69
CA LYS A 251 -21.50 -21.41 -9.91
C LYS A 251 -20.17 -22.11 -9.62
N SER A 252 -19.55 -21.79 -8.50
CA SER A 252 -18.22 -22.30 -8.16
C SER A 252 -18.23 -23.44 -7.14
N GLY A 253 -19.33 -23.67 -6.44
CA GLY A 253 -19.45 -24.63 -5.34
C GLY A 253 -18.58 -24.28 -4.11
N LYS A 254 -18.01 -23.07 -4.08
CA LYS A 254 -17.13 -22.60 -3.00
C LYS A 254 -17.83 -21.56 -2.12
N PRO A 255 -17.38 -21.36 -0.87
CA PRO A 255 -17.91 -20.29 -0.03
C PRO A 255 -17.81 -18.92 -0.72
N LYS A 256 -18.94 -18.20 -0.75
CA LYS A 256 -18.97 -16.80 -1.20
C LYS A 256 -18.11 -15.98 -0.23
N MET A 257 -17.15 -15.22 -0.75
CA MET A 257 -16.22 -14.42 0.03
C MET A 257 -16.53 -12.93 -0.09
N LYS A 258 -16.33 -12.18 0.99
CA LYS A 258 -16.34 -10.72 0.97
C LYS A 258 -15.00 -10.18 1.47
N THR A 259 -14.62 -9.00 0.98
CA THR A 259 -13.45 -8.27 1.45
C THR A 259 -13.86 -7.35 2.59
N VAL A 260 -13.09 -7.36 3.69
CA VAL A 260 -13.29 -6.50 4.86
C VAL A 260 -11.94 -5.99 5.35
N GLY A 261 -11.97 -4.91 6.11
CA GLY A 261 -10.80 -4.34 6.76
C GLY A 261 -10.46 -4.96 8.12
N ASP A 262 -9.53 -4.31 8.81
CA ASP A 262 -9.14 -4.65 10.18
C ASP A 262 -10.01 -3.92 11.23
N VAL A 263 -10.89 -3.03 10.81
CA VAL A 263 -11.79 -2.26 11.66
C VAL A 263 -13.22 -2.81 11.58
N GLU A 264 -13.95 -2.83 12.69
CA GLU A 264 -15.38 -3.12 12.74
C GLU A 264 -16.16 -1.91 12.16
N PHE A 265 -16.22 -1.86 10.81
CA PHE A 265 -16.58 -0.68 10.04
C PHE A 265 -17.88 -0.01 10.48
N GLU A 266 -18.98 -0.77 10.62
CA GLU A 266 -20.30 -0.19 10.90
C GLU A 266 -20.34 0.52 12.26
N LYS A 267 -19.74 -0.07 13.30
CA LYS A 267 -19.67 0.57 14.62
C LYS A 267 -18.67 1.72 14.67
N ALA A 268 -17.52 1.58 14.01
CA ALA A 268 -16.53 2.63 13.93
C ALA A 268 -17.08 3.86 13.20
N LYS A 269 -17.88 3.67 12.15
CA LYS A 269 -18.54 4.73 11.39
C LYS A 269 -19.49 5.61 12.24
N GLU A 270 -20.03 5.10 13.32
CA GLU A 270 -20.90 5.85 14.22
C GLU A 270 -20.11 6.74 15.20
N ILE A 271 -18.82 6.42 15.42
CA ILE A 271 -17.96 7.06 16.43
C ILE A 271 -17.01 8.08 15.81
N CYS A 272 -16.37 7.75 14.68
CA CYS A 272 -15.35 8.59 14.06
C CYS A 272 -15.94 9.69 13.16
N SER A 273 -15.15 10.73 12.86
CA SER A 273 -15.53 11.80 11.93
C SER A 273 -15.27 11.40 10.47
N TYR A 274 -14.18 10.68 10.22
CA TYR A 274 -13.83 10.14 8.90
C TYR A 274 -13.39 8.69 9.01
N ILE A 275 -13.72 7.89 8.01
CA ILE A 275 -13.30 6.50 7.93
C ILE A 275 -13.04 6.08 6.47
N SER A 276 -11.98 5.31 6.24
CA SER A 276 -11.76 4.68 4.93
C SER A 276 -12.56 3.38 4.80
N PRO A 277 -13.32 3.18 3.72
CA PRO A 277 -13.99 1.91 3.47
C PRO A 277 -13.01 0.83 2.98
N VAL A 278 -13.32 -0.44 3.24
CA VAL A 278 -12.62 -1.58 2.65
C VAL A 278 -13.66 -2.53 2.01
N PRO A 279 -13.65 -2.66 0.66
CA PRO A 279 -12.77 -2.02 -0.33
C PRO A 279 -13.11 -0.54 -0.61
N GLY A 280 -12.25 0.14 -1.38
CA GLY A 280 -12.48 1.51 -1.89
C GLY A 280 -11.72 2.63 -1.17
N GLY A 281 -11.02 2.32 -0.07
CA GLY A 281 -10.14 3.27 0.63
C GLY A 281 -8.70 3.23 0.12
N VAL A 282 -7.78 2.64 0.89
CA VAL A 282 -6.34 2.65 0.59
C VAL A 282 -5.96 1.81 -0.64
N GLY A 283 -6.69 0.70 -0.93
CA GLY A 283 -6.34 -0.23 -2.00
C GLY A 283 -6.13 0.43 -3.38
N PRO A 284 -7.06 1.23 -3.91
CA PRO A 284 -6.90 1.95 -5.19
C PRO A 284 -5.68 2.87 -5.22
N LEU A 285 -5.32 3.45 -4.07
CA LEU A 285 -4.17 4.35 -3.94
C LEU A 285 -2.84 3.61 -3.98
N THR A 286 -2.76 2.37 -3.49
CA THR A 286 -1.52 1.58 -3.54
C THR A 286 -1.00 1.44 -4.97
N VAL A 287 -1.86 1.07 -5.92
CA VAL A 287 -1.50 0.96 -7.35
C VAL A 287 -1.21 2.33 -7.95
N THR A 288 -1.92 3.37 -7.55
CA THR A 288 -1.68 4.74 -8.00
C THR A 288 -0.31 5.24 -7.53
N MET A 289 0.08 4.95 -6.29
CA MET A 289 1.41 5.30 -5.77
C MET A 289 2.53 4.50 -6.46
N LEU A 290 2.27 3.27 -6.88
CA LEU A 290 3.23 2.51 -7.69
C LEU A 290 3.53 3.23 -9.03
N ILE A 291 2.50 3.74 -9.71
CA ILE A 291 2.68 4.55 -10.93
C ILE A 291 3.41 5.85 -10.61
N LYS A 292 3.05 6.54 -9.52
CA LYS A 292 3.73 7.76 -9.07
C LYS A 292 5.22 7.49 -8.83
N ASN A 293 5.56 6.44 -8.08
CA ASN A 293 6.95 6.05 -7.86
C ASN A 293 7.67 5.71 -9.16
N THR A 294 7.01 5.08 -10.14
CA THR A 294 7.61 4.81 -11.45
C THR A 294 7.97 6.12 -12.17
N VAL A 295 7.11 7.14 -12.10
CA VAL A 295 7.40 8.47 -12.64
C VAL A 295 8.55 9.13 -11.89
N GLU A 296 8.60 9.05 -10.57
CA GLU A 296 9.70 9.59 -9.76
C GLU A 296 11.03 8.87 -10.04
N CYS A 297 11.01 7.55 -10.23
CA CYS A 297 12.18 6.79 -10.68
C CYS A 297 12.68 7.30 -12.04
N ALA A 298 11.77 7.58 -12.98
CA ALA A 298 12.14 8.13 -14.28
C ALA A 298 12.79 9.51 -14.18
N LYS A 299 12.30 10.38 -13.31
CA LYS A 299 12.91 11.70 -13.02
C LYS A 299 14.29 11.56 -12.39
N TRP A 300 14.47 10.54 -11.57
CA TRP A 300 15.74 10.31 -10.87
C TRP A 300 16.83 9.76 -11.80
N GLN A 301 16.44 9.00 -12.82
CA GLN A 301 17.35 8.43 -13.83
C GLN A 301 17.74 9.45 -14.94
N GLY A 302 17.11 10.62 -15.02
CA GLY A 302 17.39 11.70 -15.98
C GLY A 302 16.47 11.65 -17.20
#